data_063f1d0b811cbb943af76e612349ca80
#
_entry.id   063f1d0b811cbb943af76e612349ca80
#
_cell.length_a   1.000
_cell.length_b   1.000
_cell.length_c   1.000
_cell.angle_alpha   90.00
_cell.angle_beta   90.00
_cell.angle_gamma   90.00
#
_symmetry.space_group_name_H-M   'P 1'
#
loop_
_entity.id
_entity.type
_entity.pdbx_description
1 polymer ?
#
loop_
_entity_poly.entity_id
_entity_poly.type
_entity_poly.pdbx_seq_one_letter_code
_entity_poly.pdbx_strand_id
1 'polypeptide(L)'
;MAEKSNGGLGRLENTLKKYFVDKAPFQIPDDIKEIIVKFGPWVILVLMILSLPVIFAALGLTAVLSPFAMMSGYQGMWFVPMILNVIVIVLELIALPGLFKRTITGWRYAYYATLVSIVASLASYQILGAIISGLIGFYVLFQVKEKYK
;
A
#
# COMPACT_ATOMS: atom_id res chain seq x y z
N MET A 1 0.05 -25.81 6.63
CA MET A 1 1.17 -26.03 5.69
C MET A 1 1.65 -24.67 5.18
N ALA A 2 2.87 -24.33 5.47
CA ALA A 2 3.47 -23.12 4.91
C ALA A 2 3.74 -23.38 3.43
N GLU A 3 2.95 -22.74 2.58
CA GLU A 3 3.20 -22.70 1.15
C GLU A 3 4.57 -22.03 0.95
N LYS A 4 5.55 -22.83 0.54
CA LYS A 4 6.88 -22.35 0.18
C LYS A 4 6.74 -21.44 -1.05
N SER A 5 6.46 -20.17 -0.82
CA SER A 5 6.67 -19.16 -1.85
C SER A 5 8.19 -19.05 -2.08
N ASN A 6 8.70 -19.86 -2.99
CA ASN A 6 10.13 -19.90 -3.35
C ASN A 6 10.58 -18.69 -4.19
N GLY A 7 9.73 -17.68 -4.36
CA GLY A 7 10.06 -16.44 -5.04
C GLY A 7 10.66 -15.38 -4.11
N GLY A 8 11.36 -14.40 -4.67
CA GLY A 8 11.96 -13.28 -3.91
C GLY A 8 10.93 -12.53 -3.05
N LEU A 9 9.67 -12.40 -3.50
CA LEU A 9 8.58 -11.78 -2.75
C LEU A 9 8.19 -12.58 -1.49
N GLY A 10 8.22 -13.91 -1.54
CA GLY A 10 7.96 -14.75 -0.36
C GLY A 10 9.07 -14.67 0.68
N ARG A 11 10.32 -14.49 0.24
CA ARG A 11 11.45 -14.25 1.16
C ARG A 11 11.31 -12.89 1.84
N LEU A 12 10.92 -11.84 1.10
CA LEU A 12 10.63 -10.52 1.65
C LEU A 12 9.49 -10.58 2.68
N GLU A 13 8.40 -11.26 2.35
CA GLU A 13 7.25 -11.44 3.25
C GLU A 13 7.68 -12.12 4.57
N ASN A 14 8.46 -13.19 4.50
CA ASN A 14 8.97 -13.90 5.68
C ASN A 14 9.94 -13.04 6.51
N THR A 15 10.81 -12.27 5.84
CA THR A 15 11.73 -11.37 6.52
C THR A 15 10.97 -10.26 7.24
N LEU A 16 10.02 -9.63 6.57
CA LEU A 16 9.19 -8.58 7.16
C LEU A 16 8.35 -9.12 8.33
N LYS A 17 7.76 -10.31 8.19
CA LYS A 17 7.06 -10.97 9.29
C LYS A 17 7.96 -11.12 10.53
N LYS A 18 9.20 -11.58 10.34
CA LYS A 18 10.16 -11.75 11.43
C LYS A 18 10.44 -10.43 12.17
N TYR A 19 10.54 -9.31 11.43
CA TYR A 19 10.82 -8.00 12.05
C TYR A 19 9.56 -7.37 12.67
N PHE A 20 8.42 -7.44 12.00
CA PHE A 20 7.20 -6.75 12.41
C PHE A 20 6.29 -7.57 13.34
N VAL A 21 6.51 -8.88 13.48
CA VAL A 21 5.77 -9.74 14.41
C VAL A 21 6.68 -10.28 15.48
N ASP A 22 7.73 -11.06 15.10
CA ASP A 22 8.53 -11.81 16.07
C ASP A 22 9.46 -10.89 16.89
N LYS A 23 10.02 -9.85 16.27
CA LYS A 23 10.94 -8.88 16.91
C LYS A 23 10.30 -7.55 17.27
N ALA A 24 8.99 -7.38 17.00
CA ALA A 24 8.31 -6.14 17.32
C ALA A 24 8.29 -5.92 18.86
N PRO A 25 8.70 -4.71 19.33
CA PRO A 25 8.72 -4.41 20.76
C PRO A 25 7.32 -4.38 21.39
N PHE A 26 6.30 -4.15 20.58
CA PHE A 26 4.90 -4.17 20.97
C PHE A 26 4.11 -5.06 20.02
N GLN A 27 3.19 -5.85 20.57
CA GLN A 27 2.21 -6.59 19.79
C GLN A 27 0.84 -5.93 20.02
N ILE A 28 0.09 -5.79 18.92
CA ILE A 28 -1.26 -5.24 18.99
C ILE A 28 -2.14 -6.29 19.71
N PRO A 29 -2.88 -5.90 20.78
CA PRO A 29 -3.84 -6.79 21.43
C PRO A 29 -4.87 -7.34 20.44
N ASP A 30 -5.37 -8.57 20.69
CA ASP A 30 -6.28 -9.24 19.77
C ASP A 30 -7.59 -8.49 19.54
N ASP A 31 -8.09 -7.80 20.56
CA ASP A 31 -9.29 -6.95 20.45
C ASP A 31 -9.07 -5.80 19.47
N ILE A 32 -7.89 -5.18 19.51
CA ILE A 32 -7.54 -4.08 18.60
C ILE A 32 -7.29 -4.61 17.19
N LYS A 33 -6.65 -5.78 17.05
CA LYS A 33 -6.51 -6.44 15.74
C LYS A 33 -7.87 -6.69 15.10
N GLU A 34 -8.84 -7.16 15.88
CA GLU A 34 -10.20 -7.42 15.41
C GLU A 34 -10.89 -6.11 14.95
N ILE A 35 -10.71 -5.02 15.69
CA ILE A 35 -11.21 -3.68 15.31
C ILE A 35 -10.57 -3.25 13.99
N ILE A 36 -9.25 -3.39 13.85
CA ILE A 36 -8.52 -3.01 12.62
C ILE A 36 -9.02 -3.83 11.43
N VAL A 37 -9.19 -5.14 11.59
CA VAL A 37 -9.67 -6.02 10.50
C VAL A 37 -11.12 -5.70 10.12
N LYS A 38 -11.96 -5.34 11.08
CA LYS A 38 -13.37 -5.00 10.85
C LYS A 38 -13.53 -3.63 10.19
N PHE A 39 -12.82 -2.62 10.68
CA PHE A 39 -12.98 -1.24 10.24
C PHE A 39 -11.94 -0.82 9.20
N GLY A 40 -10.78 -1.50 9.13
CA GLY A 40 -9.70 -1.18 8.19
C GLY A 40 -10.17 -1.07 6.73
N PRO A 41 -10.92 -2.05 6.19
CA PRO A 41 -11.43 -1.96 4.82
C PRO A 41 -12.36 -0.74 4.60
N TRP A 42 -13.16 -0.36 5.61
CA TRP A 42 -14.00 0.84 5.56
C TRP A 42 -13.17 2.11 5.54
N VAL A 43 -12.10 2.18 6.35
CA VAL A 43 -11.17 3.32 6.35
C VAL A 43 -10.49 3.45 5.00
N ILE A 44 -9.99 2.34 4.43
CA ILE A 44 -9.38 2.33 3.09
C ILE A 44 -10.38 2.82 2.04
N LEU A 45 -11.62 2.32 2.07
CA LEU A 45 -12.67 2.72 1.14
C LEU A 45 -12.98 4.22 1.24
N VAL A 46 -13.14 4.75 2.45
CA VAL A 46 -13.42 6.18 2.68
C VAL A 46 -12.25 7.04 2.21
N LEU A 47 -11.01 6.66 2.56
CA LEU A 47 -9.83 7.39 2.13
C LEU A 47 -9.68 7.35 0.60
N MET A 48 -9.98 6.23 -0.03
CA MET A 48 -9.96 6.11 -1.49
C MET A 48 -10.99 7.04 -2.13
N ILE A 49 -12.24 7.07 -1.64
CA ILE A 49 -13.27 7.99 -2.15
C ILE A 49 -12.86 9.45 -1.96
N LEU A 50 -12.31 9.80 -0.80
CA LEU A 50 -11.83 11.15 -0.52
C LEU A 50 -10.61 11.53 -1.38
N SER A 51 -9.80 10.57 -1.81
CA SER A 51 -8.66 10.82 -2.69
C SER A 51 -9.04 11.02 -4.15
N LEU A 52 -10.20 10.54 -4.61
CA LEU A 52 -10.63 10.65 -6.01
C LEU A 52 -10.62 12.10 -6.55
N PRO A 53 -11.17 13.11 -5.87
CA PRO A 53 -11.11 14.48 -6.36
C PRO A 53 -9.68 14.99 -6.55
N VAL A 54 -8.78 14.62 -5.62
CA VAL A 54 -7.36 15.00 -5.70
C VAL A 54 -6.68 14.31 -6.88
N ILE A 55 -6.99 13.04 -7.11
CA ILE A 55 -6.47 12.25 -8.24
C ILE A 55 -6.94 12.86 -9.56
N PHE A 56 -8.24 13.16 -9.69
CA PHE A 56 -8.77 13.79 -10.90
C PHE A 56 -8.18 15.18 -11.14
N ALA A 57 -8.00 15.98 -10.09
CA ALA A 57 -7.33 17.27 -10.19
C ALA A 57 -5.86 17.12 -10.64
N ALA A 58 -5.14 16.15 -10.07
CA ALA A 58 -3.76 15.87 -10.45
C ALA A 58 -3.65 15.39 -11.90
N LEU A 59 -4.54 14.51 -12.36
CA LEU A 59 -4.59 14.03 -13.73
C LEU A 59 -4.91 15.18 -14.70
N GLY A 60 -5.91 16.01 -14.38
CA GLY A 60 -6.29 17.16 -15.16
C GLY A 60 -5.16 18.17 -15.26
N LEU A 61 -4.52 18.50 -14.15
CA LEU A 61 -3.37 19.41 -14.14
C LEU A 61 -2.18 18.84 -14.93
N THR A 62 -1.90 17.55 -14.80
CA THR A 62 -0.87 16.87 -15.57
C THR A 62 -1.15 16.94 -17.07
N ALA A 63 -2.41 16.73 -17.49
CA ALA A 63 -2.79 16.84 -18.89
C ALA A 63 -2.59 18.26 -19.45
N VAL A 64 -2.92 19.29 -18.67
CA VAL A 64 -2.74 20.70 -19.07
C VAL A 64 -1.26 21.09 -19.11
N LEU A 65 -0.45 20.62 -18.15
CA LEU A 65 0.96 20.98 -18.04
C LEU A 65 1.89 20.08 -18.87
N SER A 66 1.39 18.97 -19.41
CA SER A 66 2.21 18.02 -20.17
C SER A 66 2.97 18.62 -21.36
N PRO A 67 2.40 19.56 -22.16
CA PRO A 67 3.14 20.20 -23.24
C PRO A 67 4.36 21.00 -22.73
N PHE A 68 4.21 21.67 -21.59
CA PHE A 68 5.29 22.43 -20.96
C PHE A 68 6.35 21.51 -20.34
N ALA A 69 5.93 20.40 -19.74
CA ALA A 69 6.83 19.38 -19.20
C ALA A 69 7.63 18.70 -20.33
N MET A 70 7.02 18.49 -21.50
CA MET A 70 7.71 17.99 -22.69
C MET A 70 8.83 18.92 -23.16
N MET A 71 8.60 20.21 -23.12
CA MET A 71 9.60 21.21 -23.52
C MET A 71 10.75 21.34 -22.51
N SER A 72 10.50 21.04 -21.22
CA SER A 72 11.49 21.20 -20.14
C SER A 72 12.38 19.96 -19.92
N GLY A 73 12.11 18.84 -20.58
CA GLY A 73 12.87 17.60 -20.41
C GLY A 73 12.61 16.84 -19.10
N TYR A 74 11.75 17.36 -18.20
CA TYR A 74 11.43 16.75 -16.89
C TYR A 74 10.33 15.71 -16.92
N GLN A 75 10.01 15.12 -18.07
CA GLN A 75 8.88 14.22 -18.27
C GLN A 75 8.88 13.01 -17.32
N GLY A 76 10.02 12.35 -17.14
CA GLY A 76 10.12 11.14 -16.33
C GLY A 76 9.83 11.36 -14.84
N MET A 77 10.10 12.56 -14.35
CA MET A 77 9.99 12.91 -12.93
C MET A 77 8.53 12.92 -12.43
N TRP A 78 7.57 13.20 -13.30
CA TRP A 78 6.14 13.28 -12.94
C TRP A 78 5.35 12.05 -13.35
N PHE A 79 5.69 11.42 -14.47
CA PHE A 79 4.92 10.28 -14.99
C PHE A 79 5.13 9.01 -14.18
N VAL A 80 6.34 8.73 -13.69
CA VAL A 80 6.63 7.51 -12.95
C VAL A 80 5.83 7.44 -11.64
N PRO A 81 5.87 8.46 -10.75
CA PRO A 81 5.04 8.46 -9.55
C PRO A 81 3.54 8.37 -9.84
N MET A 82 3.06 9.04 -10.89
CA MET A 82 1.66 9.03 -11.28
C MET A 82 1.21 7.60 -11.68
N ILE A 83 1.97 6.91 -12.52
CA ILE A 83 1.66 5.53 -12.92
C ILE A 83 1.67 4.61 -11.70
N LEU A 84 2.67 4.74 -10.83
CA LEU A 84 2.75 3.93 -9.61
C LEU A 84 1.56 4.17 -8.68
N ASN A 85 1.09 5.41 -8.52
CA ASN A 85 -0.09 5.71 -7.73
C ASN A 85 -1.37 5.09 -8.33
N VAL A 86 -1.53 5.10 -9.65
CA VAL A 86 -2.64 4.41 -10.31
C VAL A 86 -2.60 2.91 -10.03
N ILE A 87 -1.41 2.29 -10.09
CA ILE A 87 -1.24 0.87 -9.75
C ILE A 87 -1.63 0.60 -8.29
N VAL A 88 -1.24 1.46 -7.35
CA VAL A 88 -1.65 1.35 -5.93
C VAL A 88 -3.16 1.34 -5.80
N ILE A 89 -3.86 2.29 -6.43
CA ILE A 89 -5.32 2.38 -6.38
C ILE A 89 -5.98 1.11 -6.93
N VAL A 90 -5.50 0.61 -8.06
CA VAL A 90 -6.01 -0.64 -8.66
C VAL A 90 -5.80 -1.82 -7.71
N LEU A 91 -4.63 -1.94 -7.10
CA LEU A 91 -4.34 -2.99 -6.13
C LEU A 91 -5.23 -2.89 -4.88
N GLU A 92 -5.46 -1.68 -4.38
CA GLU A 92 -6.36 -1.44 -3.24
C GLU A 92 -7.81 -1.78 -3.58
N LEU A 93 -8.30 -1.43 -4.79
CA LEU A 93 -9.64 -1.80 -5.26
C LEU A 93 -9.80 -3.33 -5.31
N ILE A 94 -8.79 -4.05 -5.79
CA ILE A 94 -8.80 -5.52 -5.83
C ILE A 94 -8.70 -6.11 -4.42
N ALA A 95 -7.94 -5.47 -3.52
CA ALA A 95 -7.79 -5.91 -2.15
C ALA A 95 -9.09 -5.77 -1.33
N LEU A 96 -9.85 -4.70 -1.54
CA LEU A 96 -11.03 -4.36 -0.73
C LEU A 96 -12.02 -5.52 -0.55
N PRO A 97 -12.54 -6.19 -1.61
CA PRO A 97 -13.48 -7.29 -1.43
C PRO A 97 -12.89 -8.43 -0.61
N GLY A 98 -11.60 -8.72 -0.80
CA GLY A 98 -10.89 -9.75 -0.03
C GLY A 98 -10.67 -9.35 1.43
N LEU A 99 -10.40 -8.08 1.70
CA LEU A 99 -10.26 -7.54 3.06
C LEU A 99 -11.59 -7.60 3.82
N PHE A 100 -12.70 -7.23 3.17
CA PHE A 100 -14.04 -7.36 3.76
C PHE A 100 -14.40 -8.82 4.09
N LYS A 101 -14.00 -9.75 3.21
CA LYS A 101 -14.22 -11.19 3.39
C LYS A 101 -13.15 -11.87 4.27
N ARG A 102 -12.16 -11.11 4.75
CA ARG A 102 -11.03 -11.61 5.55
C ARG A 102 -10.23 -12.71 4.84
N THR A 103 -10.06 -12.61 3.53
CA THR A 103 -9.28 -13.59 2.75
C THR A 103 -7.80 -13.23 2.73
N ILE A 104 -6.94 -14.25 2.75
CA ILE A 104 -5.49 -14.06 2.62
C ILE A 104 -5.11 -13.43 1.28
N THR A 105 -5.92 -13.63 0.24
CA THR A 105 -5.73 -13.00 -1.06
C THR A 105 -5.89 -11.49 -0.98
N GLY A 106 -6.95 -10.98 -0.30
CA GLY A 106 -7.14 -9.56 -0.06
C GLY A 106 -5.98 -8.96 0.72
N TRP A 107 -5.50 -9.65 1.76
CA TRP A 107 -4.32 -9.25 2.51
C TRP A 107 -3.07 -9.14 1.63
N ARG A 108 -2.83 -10.11 0.73
CA ARG A 108 -1.70 -10.10 -0.20
C ARG A 108 -1.76 -8.90 -1.16
N TYR A 109 -2.92 -8.57 -1.70
CA TYR A 109 -3.06 -7.38 -2.55
C TYR A 109 -2.82 -6.08 -1.78
N ALA A 110 -3.28 -5.97 -0.54
CA ALA A 110 -2.96 -4.84 0.34
C ALA A 110 -1.45 -4.75 0.64
N TYR A 111 -0.79 -5.89 0.84
CA TYR A 111 0.66 -5.96 1.00
C TYR A 111 1.40 -5.46 -0.27
N TYR A 112 0.98 -5.88 -1.46
CA TYR A 112 1.57 -5.39 -2.70
C TYR A 112 1.29 -3.91 -2.93
N ALA A 113 0.09 -3.42 -2.62
CA ALA A 113 -0.23 -2.00 -2.68
C ALA A 113 0.71 -1.18 -1.77
N THR A 114 0.97 -1.64 -0.55
CA THR A 114 1.90 -1.00 0.37
C THR A 114 3.34 -0.97 -0.19
N LEU A 115 3.81 -2.06 -0.79
CA LEU A 115 5.13 -2.10 -1.43
C LEU A 115 5.24 -1.08 -2.57
N VAL A 116 4.26 -1.06 -3.47
CA VAL A 116 4.23 -0.11 -4.60
C VAL A 116 4.10 1.33 -4.10
N SER A 117 3.33 1.57 -3.05
CA SER A 117 3.19 2.90 -2.42
C SER A 117 4.52 3.42 -1.87
N ILE A 118 5.33 2.56 -1.25
CA ILE A 118 6.68 2.93 -0.80
C ILE A 118 7.56 3.32 -1.99
N VAL A 119 7.55 2.52 -3.06
CA VAL A 119 8.30 2.82 -4.28
C VAL A 119 7.84 4.12 -4.91
N ALA A 120 6.52 4.36 -4.97
CA ALA A 120 5.96 5.62 -5.47
C ALA A 120 6.39 6.83 -4.64
N SER A 121 6.42 6.71 -3.32
CA SER A 121 6.88 7.75 -2.41
C SER A 121 8.37 8.05 -2.59
N LEU A 122 9.20 7.00 -2.77
CA LEU A 122 10.62 7.18 -3.07
C LEU A 122 10.85 7.83 -4.43
N ALA A 123 10.07 7.44 -5.45
CA ALA A 123 10.12 8.05 -6.78
C ALA A 123 9.68 9.52 -6.77
N SER A 124 8.86 9.92 -5.78
CA SER A 124 8.44 11.31 -5.55
C SER A 124 9.38 12.08 -4.62
N TYR A 125 10.56 11.54 -4.29
CA TYR A 125 11.52 12.11 -3.34
C TYR A 125 10.97 12.33 -1.91
N GLN A 126 9.87 11.66 -1.55
CA GLN A 126 9.26 11.71 -0.22
C GLN A 126 9.83 10.61 0.69
N ILE A 127 11.12 10.68 0.98
CA ILE A 127 11.84 9.62 1.72
C ILE A 127 11.26 9.44 3.13
N LEU A 128 11.02 10.53 3.86
CA LEU A 128 10.40 10.47 5.20
C LEU A 128 9.00 9.87 5.16
N GLY A 129 8.18 10.28 4.18
CA GLY A 129 6.85 9.72 3.98
C GLY A 129 6.90 8.23 3.68
N ALA A 130 7.83 7.79 2.81
CA ALA A 130 8.02 6.37 2.48
C ALA A 130 8.41 5.53 3.70
N ILE A 131 9.30 6.04 4.56
CA ILE A 131 9.75 5.33 5.77
C ILE A 131 8.58 5.23 6.77
N ILE A 132 7.92 6.34 7.08
CA ILE A 132 6.85 6.38 8.09
C ILE A 132 5.65 5.53 7.62
N SER A 133 5.17 5.73 6.39
CA SER A 133 4.03 4.99 5.85
C SER A 133 4.36 3.50 5.69
N GLY A 134 5.58 3.17 5.27
CA GLY A 134 6.04 1.80 5.14
C GLY A 134 6.12 1.08 6.49
N LEU A 135 6.74 1.70 7.49
CA LEU A 135 6.84 1.13 8.83
C LEU A 135 5.47 0.90 9.47
N ILE A 136 4.61 1.93 9.46
CA ILE A 136 3.26 1.83 10.04
C ILE A 136 2.41 0.85 9.23
N GLY A 137 2.41 0.95 7.90
CA GLY A 137 1.63 0.09 7.02
C GLY A 137 2.00 -1.37 7.18
N PHE A 138 3.28 -1.71 7.14
CA PHE A 138 3.73 -3.08 7.35
C PHE A 138 3.52 -3.56 8.78
N TYR A 139 3.76 -2.71 9.77
CA TYR A 139 3.52 -3.10 11.16
C TYR A 139 2.07 -3.53 11.36
N VAL A 140 1.11 -2.69 10.99
CA VAL A 140 -0.31 -3.00 11.11
C VAL A 140 -0.67 -4.23 10.27
N LEU A 141 -0.24 -4.27 9.00
CA LEU A 141 -0.59 -5.33 8.05
C LEU A 141 -0.11 -6.71 8.50
N PHE A 142 1.13 -6.81 9.01
CA PHE A 142 1.68 -8.08 9.50
C PHE A 142 1.11 -8.50 10.85
N GLN A 143 0.81 -7.55 11.74
CA GLN A 143 0.18 -7.83 13.03
C GLN A 143 -1.25 -8.40 12.87
N VAL A 144 -1.99 -7.98 11.85
CA VAL A 144 -3.36 -8.48 11.61
C VAL A 144 -3.41 -9.67 10.66
N LYS A 145 -2.29 -10.10 10.06
CA LYS A 145 -2.23 -11.16 9.05
C LYS A 145 -2.92 -12.45 9.49
N GLU A 146 -2.77 -12.81 10.76
CA GLU A 146 -3.34 -14.03 11.33
C GLU A 146 -4.89 -14.08 11.32
N LYS A 147 -5.55 -12.92 11.19
CA LYS A 147 -7.00 -12.78 11.12
C LYS A 147 -7.55 -13.00 9.69
N TYR A 148 -6.67 -13.11 8.70
CA TYR A 148 -7.00 -13.40 7.30
C TYR A 148 -6.71 -14.86 6.97
N LYS A 149 -7.69 -15.54 6.35
CA LYS A 149 -7.64 -16.97 6.02
C LYS A 149 -7.76 -17.23 4.52
#